data_01a3fb49016a3fba42817d029576be4d
#
_entry.id   01a3fb49016a3fba42817d029576be4d
#
_cell.length_a   1.000
_cell.length_b   1.000
_cell.length_c   1.000
_cell.angle_alpha   90.00
_cell.angle_beta   90.00
_cell.angle_gamma   90.00
#
_symmetry.space_group_name_H-M   'P 1'
#
loop_
_entity.id
_entity.type
_entity.pdbx_description
1 polymer ?
#
loop_
_entity_poly.entity_id
_entity_poly.type
_entity_poly.pdbx_seq_one_letter_code
_entity_poly.pdbx_strand_id
1 'polypeptide(L)'
;SITKDGHEVKVLANIGMPDDVKIVIQNTAERVWLFRSEFLYMNSENFPTENEQFEAYKKVVLKLKNKEVIIRTLDIGGDKDLKYMKLPKEDNPFLGYRAIRICLDDINLFKVQLRAILKASAFGNMAIMIPMISSLEELRKTKEIINEVKEELREKKIKFDENIKIGIMIEIPAAALIADELAKECDFFSIGTNDLIQYTVAVERGNKKIANLYTHFHPAVIRLIKKAIEGAHKNHILCGMCGEAAGDATFIPLLIGLG
;
A
#
# COMPACT_ATOMS: atom_id res chain seq x y z
N SER A 1 2.37 -6.46 20.92
CA SER A 1 2.94 -7.75 21.39
C SER A 1 4.41 -7.58 21.72
N ILE A 2 4.90 -8.25 22.77
CA ILE A 2 6.29 -8.15 23.21
C ILE A 2 6.91 -9.55 23.15
N THR A 3 8.11 -9.65 22.55
CA THR A 3 8.90 -10.90 22.53
C THR A 3 9.46 -11.21 23.92
N LYS A 4 9.97 -12.43 24.13
CA LYS A 4 10.54 -12.84 25.43
C LYS A 4 11.76 -12.01 25.84
N ASP A 5 12.50 -11.47 24.88
CA ASP A 5 13.65 -10.59 25.06
C ASP A 5 13.30 -9.10 25.11
N GLY A 6 11.99 -8.77 25.16
CA GLY A 6 11.49 -7.42 25.37
C GLY A 6 11.32 -6.57 24.10
N HIS A 7 11.48 -7.15 22.91
CA HIS A 7 11.26 -6.43 21.65
C HIS A 7 9.74 -6.25 21.38
N GLU A 8 9.31 -5.01 21.10
CA GLU A 8 7.91 -4.71 20.82
C GLU A 8 7.58 -4.95 19.34
N VAL A 9 6.65 -5.85 19.07
CA VAL A 9 6.12 -6.14 17.73
C VAL A 9 4.70 -5.57 17.62
N LYS A 10 4.47 -4.69 16.66
CA LYS A 10 3.14 -4.11 16.40
C LYS A 10 2.33 -5.04 15.50
N VAL A 11 1.11 -5.33 15.92
CA VAL A 11 0.14 -6.10 15.15
C VAL A 11 -0.81 -5.13 14.44
N LEU A 12 -0.88 -5.25 13.12
CA LEU A 12 -1.55 -4.31 12.25
C LEU A 12 -2.66 -5.02 11.48
N ALA A 13 -3.72 -4.29 11.10
CA ALA A 13 -4.86 -4.86 10.39
C ALA A 13 -4.90 -4.39 8.92
N ASN A 14 -5.35 -5.29 8.04
CA ASN A 14 -5.70 -4.98 6.66
C ASN A 14 -7.23 -4.99 6.52
N ILE A 15 -7.77 -4.00 5.85
CA ILE A 15 -9.21 -3.90 5.56
C ILE A 15 -9.45 -3.60 4.07
N GLY A 16 -10.63 -4.00 3.57
CA GLY A 16 -11.07 -3.73 2.21
C GLY A 16 -12.28 -2.78 2.15
N MET A 17 -13.13 -2.83 3.18
CA MET A 17 -14.35 -2.03 3.24
C MET A 17 -14.42 -1.24 4.54
N PRO A 18 -15.12 -0.07 4.55
CA PRO A 18 -15.28 0.74 5.77
C PRO A 18 -15.94 0.00 6.93
N ASP A 19 -16.74 -1.03 6.66
CA ASP A 19 -17.42 -1.79 7.70
C ASP A 19 -16.50 -2.81 8.39
N ASP A 20 -15.38 -3.19 7.77
CA ASP A 20 -14.36 -4.06 8.37
C ASP A 20 -13.70 -3.43 9.61
N VAL A 21 -13.81 -2.11 9.78
CA VAL A 21 -13.31 -1.38 10.95
C VAL A 21 -13.85 -1.94 12.26
N LYS A 22 -15.07 -2.48 12.27
CA LYS A 22 -15.65 -3.12 13.46
C LYS A 22 -14.80 -4.30 13.94
N ILE A 23 -14.32 -5.10 13.00
CA ILE A 23 -13.45 -6.26 13.26
C ILE A 23 -12.10 -5.79 13.83
N VAL A 24 -11.55 -4.71 13.26
CA VAL A 24 -10.29 -4.11 13.73
C VAL A 24 -10.38 -3.66 15.18
N ILE A 25 -11.49 -3.01 15.54
CA ILE A 25 -11.73 -2.52 16.91
C ILE A 25 -11.87 -3.70 17.89
N GLN A 26 -12.60 -4.74 17.50
CA GLN A 26 -12.84 -5.93 18.33
C GLN A 26 -11.56 -6.74 18.58
N ASN A 27 -10.64 -6.78 17.61
CA ASN A 27 -9.41 -7.57 17.68
C ASN A 27 -8.19 -6.77 18.18
N THR A 28 -8.40 -5.62 18.81
CA THR A 28 -7.34 -4.80 19.44
C THR A 28 -6.16 -4.42 18.55
N ALA A 29 -6.34 -4.40 17.23
CA ALA A 29 -5.30 -3.94 16.32
C ALA A 29 -4.91 -2.47 16.60
N GLU A 30 -3.62 -2.19 16.59
CA GLU A 30 -3.10 -0.87 16.96
C GLU A 30 -3.39 0.19 15.89
N ARG A 31 -3.45 -0.21 14.61
CA ARG A 31 -3.74 0.67 13.47
C ARG A 31 -4.24 -0.13 12.27
N VAL A 32 -4.82 0.56 11.29
CA VAL A 32 -5.08 0.00 9.96
C VAL A 32 -3.85 0.28 9.09
N TRP A 33 -3.05 -0.75 8.86
CA TRP A 33 -1.84 -0.66 8.04
C TRP A 33 -2.13 -0.63 6.56
N LEU A 34 -3.25 -1.21 6.15
CA LEU A 34 -3.62 -1.26 4.74
C LEU A 34 -5.14 -1.19 4.58
N PHE A 35 -5.62 -0.04 4.08
CA PHE A 35 -6.95 0.06 3.49
C PHE A 35 -6.81 -0.13 1.97
N ARG A 36 -7.33 -1.24 1.47
CA ARG A 36 -7.30 -1.60 0.05
C ARG A 36 -8.41 -0.88 -0.71
N SER A 37 -8.11 0.29 -1.22
CA SER A 37 -9.09 1.17 -1.87
C SER A 37 -9.72 0.59 -3.14
N GLU A 38 -9.07 -0.38 -3.80
CA GLU A 38 -9.60 -1.03 -5.00
C GLU A 38 -10.97 -1.68 -4.80
N PHE A 39 -11.33 -2.09 -3.58
CA PHE A 39 -12.66 -2.61 -3.30
C PHE A 39 -13.79 -1.60 -3.47
N LEU A 40 -13.52 -0.30 -3.27
CA LEU A 40 -14.47 0.75 -3.56
C LEU A 40 -14.79 0.80 -5.07
N TYR A 41 -13.79 0.59 -5.89
CA TYR A 41 -13.91 0.55 -7.35
C TYR A 41 -14.59 -0.74 -7.82
N MET A 42 -14.18 -1.88 -7.27
CA MET A 42 -14.72 -3.21 -7.66
C MET A 42 -16.19 -3.40 -7.30
N ASN A 43 -16.65 -2.76 -6.22
CA ASN A 43 -18.04 -2.85 -5.75
C ASN A 43 -18.96 -1.78 -6.36
N SER A 44 -18.46 -0.97 -7.29
CA SER A 44 -19.21 0.07 -7.98
C SER A 44 -19.50 -0.33 -9.42
N GLU A 45 -20.57 0.21 -9.99
CA GLU A 45 -20.91 0.06 -11.41
C GLU A 45 -20.17 1.07 -12.30
N ASN A 46 -19.68 2.16 -11.70
CA ASN A 46 -18.93 3.23 -12.34
C ASN A 46 -17.74 3.60 -11.45
N PHE A 47 -16.83 4.44 -11.95
CA PHE A 47 -15.78 5.02 -11.13
C PHE A 47 -16.37 5.73 -9.90
N PRO A 48 -15.93 5.39 -8.68
CA PRO A 48 -16.38 6.11 -7.49
C PRO A 48 -16.04 7.60 -7.63
N THR A 49 -17.01 8.45 -7.38
CA THR A 49 -16.81 9.90 -7.36
C THR A 49 -15.87 10.31 -6.22
N GLU A 50 -15.31 11.50 -6.31
CA GLU A 50 -14.49 12.07 -5.24
C GLU A 50 -15.24 12.09 -3.90
N ASN A 51 -16.53 12.43 -3.92
CA ASN A 51 -17.34 12.47 -2.71
C ASN A 51 -17.60 11.07 -2.12
N GLU A 52 -17.91 10.09 -2.94
CA GLU A 52 -18.10 8.71 -2.50
C GLU A 52 -16.81 8.15 -1.84
N GLN A 53 -15.67 8.40 -2.44
CA GLN A 53 -14.38 8.02 -1.88
C GLN A 53 -14.09 8.78 -0.58
N PHE A 54 -14.31 10.10 -0.57
CA PHE A 54 -14.13 10.94 0.62
C PHE A 54 -14.96 10.44 1.80
N GLU A 55 -16.25 10.17 1.60
CA GLU A 55 -17.11 9.67 2.66
C GLU A 55 -16.67 8.29 3.17
N ALA A 56 -16.21 7.41 2.28
CA ALA A 56 -15.68 6.10 2.68
C ALA A 56 -14.43 6.23 3.56
N TYR A 57 -13.45 7.04 3.16
CA TYR A 57 -12.21 7.26 3.93
C TYR A 57 -12.48 7.96 5.26
N LYS A 58 -13.32 8.99 5.24
CA LYS A 58 -13.76 9.74 6.43
C LYS A 58 -14.45 8.82 7.45
N LYS A 59 -15.34 7.95 6.99
CA LYS A 59 -16.03 6.97 7.84
C LYS A 59 -15.04 6.07 8.60
N VAL A 60 -13.99 5.63 7.93
CA VAL A 60 -12.95 4.78 8.53
C VAL A 60 -12.15 5.55 9.57
N VAL A 61 -11.65 6.72 9.21
CA VAL A 61 -10.77 7.50 10.09
C VAL A 61 -11.50 7.99 11.34
N LEU A 62 -12.76 8.36 11.23
CA LEU A 62 -13.58 8.76 12.38
C LEU A 62 -13.85 7.61 13.34
N LYS A 63 -14.09 6.40 12.83
CA LYS A 63 -14.31 5.20 13.67
C LYS A 63 -13.06 4.77 14.42
N LEU A 64 -11.90 4.98 13.84
CA LEU A 64 -10.61 4.60 14.43
C LEU A 64 -10.02 5.67 15.34
N LYS A 65 -10.70 6.81 15.46
CA LYS A 65 -10.29 7.95 16.30
C LYS A 65 -8.85 8.37 16.00
N ASN A 66 -7.94 8.19 16.96
CA ASN A 66 -6.54 8.61 16.83
C ASN A 66 -5.60 7.54 16.22
N LYS A 67 -6.13 6.39 15.85
CA LYS A 67 -5.32 5.34 15.22
C LYS A 67 -5.03 5.70 13.76
N GLU A 68 -3.81 5.46 13.33
CA GLU A 68 -3.40 5.73 11.95
C GLU A 68 -4.10 4.80 10.96
N VAL A 69 -4.56 5.37 9.86
CA VAL A 69 -5.18 4.66 8.74
C VAL A 69 -4.34 4.93 7.49
N ILE A 70 -3.75 3.88 6.93
CA ILE A 70 -2.99 3.97 5.70
C ILE A 70 -3.87 3.57 4.53
N ILE A 71 -4.12 4.51 3.62
CA ILE A 71 -4.88 4.29 2.40
C ILE A 71 -3.91 3.95 1.27
N ARG A 72 -4.04 2.75 0.71
CA ARG A 72 -3.34 2.40 -0.52
C ARG A 72 -4.10 2.99 -1.71
N THR A 73 -3.39 3.71 -2.58
CA THR A 73 -3.97 4.19 -3.83
C THR A 73 -4.33 3.02 -4.75
N LEU A 74 -5.05 3.31 -5.82
CA LEU A 74 -5.62 2.33 -6.73
C LEU A 74 -4.62 1.23 -7.13
N ASP A 75 -4.98 -0.02 -6.85
CA ASP A 75 -4.23 -1.21 -7.27
C ASP A 75 -5.13 -2.12 -8.11
N ILE A 76 -5.37 -1.72 -9.36
CA ILE A 76 -6.17 -2.41 -10.36
C ILE A 76 -5.26 -2.84 -11.50
N GLY A 77 -5.67 -3.88 -12.24
CA GLY A 77 -4.86 -4.60 -13.21
C GLY A 77 -4.36 -5.92 -12.64
N GLY A 78 -3.64 -6.69 -13.43
CA GLY A 78 -3.30 -8.06 -13.04
C GLY A 78 -4.53 -8.96 -12.99
N ASP A 79 -4.89 -9.41 -11.80
CA ASP A 79 -6.08 -10.25 -11.53
C ASP A 79 -7.33 -9.44 -11.12
N LYS A 80 -7.20 -8.13 -10.99
CA LYS A 80 -8.28 -7.22 -10.58
C LYS A 80 -8.76 -6.40 -11.76
N ASP A 81 -9.90 -6.76 -12.30
CA ASP A 81 -10.51 -6.10 -13.45
C ASP A 81 -11.76 -5.32 -13.04
N LEU A 82 -12.00 -4.20 -13.72
CA LEU A 82 -13.19 -3.38 -13.56
C LEU A 82 -14.02 -3.43 -14.84
N LYS A 83 -15.28 -3.86 -14.73
CA LYS A 83 -16.19 -4.00 -15.87
C LYS A 83 -16.37 -2.72 -16.68
N TYR A 84 -16.27 -1.56 -16.03
CA TYR A 84 -16.45 -0.25 -16.64
C TYR A 84 -15.13 0.42 -17.07
N MET A 85 -13.99 -0.17 -16.75
CA MET A 85 -12.67 0.29 -17.17
C MET A 85 -12.13 -0.64 -18.26
N LYS A 86 -12.02 -0.14 -19.47
CA LYS A 86 -11.46 -0.91 -20.59
C LYS A 86 -9.93 -0.90 -20.49
N LEU A 87 -9.40 -1.82 -19.70
CA LEU A 87 -7.95 -2.04 -19.70
C LEU A 87 -7.51 -2.71 -21.01
N PRO A 88 -6.30 -2.44 -21.50
CA PRO A 88 -5.76 -3.13 -22.66
C PRO A 88 -5.62 -4.62 -22.34
N LYS A 89 -5.91 -5.46 -23.35
CA LYS A 89 -5.65 -6.89 -23.22
C LYS A 89 -4.15 -7.12 -23.31
N GLU A 90 -3.58 -7.70 -22.29
CA GLU A 90 -2.15 -7.99 -22.20
C GLU A 90 -1.90 -9.48 -22.04
N ASP A 91 -0.78 -9.96 -22.57
CA ASP A 91 -0.40 -11.38 -22.42
C ASP A 91 0.05 -11.70 -20.98
N ASN A 92 0.61 -10.73 -20.30
CA ASN A 92 1.10 -10.84 -18.92
C ASN A 92 0.60 -9.66 -18.06
N PRO A 93 -0.67 -9.62 -17.66
CA PRO A 93 -1.26 -8.46 -16.99
C PRO A 93 -0.56 -8.07 -15.67
N PHE A 94 0.01 -9.03 -14.94
CA PHE A 94 0.77 -8.74 -13.72
C PHE A 94 2.07 -7.97 -13.98
N LEU A 95 2.64 -8.08 -15.18
CA LEU A 95 3.85 -7.35 -15.63
C LEU A 95 3.51 -6.06 -16.38
N GLY A 96 2.23 -5.74 -16.52
CA GLY A 96 1.75 -4.74 -17.45
C GLY A 96 1.21 -3.47 -16.81
N TYR A 97 0.13 -2.99 -17.40
CA TYR A 97 -0.54 -1.74 -17.08
C TYR A 97 -1.42 -1.91 -15.84
N ARG A 98 -0.88 -1.60 -14.65
CA ARG A 98 -1.56 -1.75 -13.37
C ARG A 98 -1.13 -0.70 -12.34
N ALA A 99 -1.97 -0.47 -11.36
CA ALA A 99 -1.73 0.35 -10.18
C ALA A 99 -1.16 1.74 -10.51
N ILE A 100 -0.01 2.10 -9.97
CA ILE A 100 0.61 3.42 -10.20
C ILE A 100 0.87 3.71 -11.68
N ARG A 101 1.09 2.72 -12.52
CA ARG A 101 1.28 2.91 -13.97
C ARG A 101 0.01 3.46 -14.61
N ILE A 102 -1.16 2.97 -14.20
CA ILE A 102 -2.46 3.54 -14.61
C ILE A 102 -2.61 4.96 -14.07
N CYS A 103 -2.30 5.17 -12.80
CA CYS A 103 -2.45 6.47 -12.14
C CYS A 103 -1.57 7.57 -12.75
N LEU A 104 -0.37 7.23 -13.18
CA LEU A 104 0.56 8.19 -13.81
C LEU A 104 0.21 8.47 -15.27
N ASP A 105 -0.51 7.59 -15.93
CA ASP A 105 -1.04 7.78 -17.28
C ASP A 105 -2.38 8.53 -17.27
N ASP A 106 -3.32 8.15 -16.40
CA ASP A 106 -4.58 8.86 -16.16
C ASP A 106 -4.49 9.71 -14.87
N ILE A 107 -3.84 10.86 -15.00
CA ILE A 107 -3.63 11.79 -13.89
C ILE A 107 -4.95 12.30 -13.31
N ASN A 108 -6.00 12.45 -14.11
CA ASN A 108 -7.30 12.91 -13.63
C ASN A 108 -7.94 11.88 -12.70
N LEU A 109 -7.91 10.61 -13.06
CA LEU A 109 -8.36 9.50 -12.23
C LEU A 109 -7.59 9.49 -10.89
N PHE A 110 -6.29 9.66 -10.95
CA PHE A 110 -5.44 9.69 -9.76
C PHE A 110 -5.74 10.88 -8.86
N LYS A 111 -5.87 12.07 -9.41
CA LYS A 111 -6.18 13.29 -8.65
C LYS A 111 -7.53 13.21 -7.93
N VAL A 112 -8.53 12.58 -8.52
CA VAL A 112 -9.85 12.35 -7.86
C VAL A 112 -9.65 11.56 -6.57
N GLN A 113 -8.90 10.47 -6.59
CA GLN A 113 -8.60 9.68 -5.39
C GLN A 113 -7.76 10.47 -4.38
N LEU A 114 -6.71 11.15 -4.82
CA LEU A 114 -5.84 11.93 -3.95
C LEU A 114 -6.58 13.06 -3.25
N ARG A 115 -7.47 13.78 -3.95
CA ARG A 115 -8.32 14.81 -3.31
C ARG A 115 -9.21 14.22 -2.25
N ALA A 116 -9.83 13.07 -2.52
CA ALA A 116 -10.68 12.38 -1.54
C ALA A 116 -9.90 11.98 -0.28
N ILE A 117 -8.70 11.42 -0.45
CA ILE A 117 -7.83 11.04 0.68
C ILE A 117 -7.40 12.27 1.48
N LEU A 118 -6.90 13.31 0.80
CA LEU A 118 -6.44 14.53 1.47
C LEU A 118 -7.57 15.23 2.21
N LYS A 119 -8.75 15.36 1.62
CA LYS A 119 -9.92 15.90 2.34
C LYS A 119 -10.26 15.10 3.59
N ALA A 120 -10.24 13.77 3.50
CA ALA A 120 -10.50 12.91 4.64
C ALA A 120 -9.43 13.04 5.74
N SER A 121 -8.21 13.39 5.40
CA SER A 121 -7.11 13.57 6.35
C SER A 121 -7.33 14.70 7.36
N ALA A 122 -8.25 15.63 7.07
CA ALA A 122 -8.65 16.66 8.03
C ALA A 122 -9.42 16.11 9.25
N PHE A 123 -9.88 14.87 9.19
CA PHE A 123 -10.76 14.26 10.21
C PHE A 123 -10.06 13.24 11.11
N GLY A 124 -8.78 12.96 10.88
CA GLY A 124 -8.01 12.04 11.72
C GLY A 124 -6.64 11.72 11.13
N ASN A 125 -5.96 10.74 11.74
CA ASN A 125 -4.59 10.37 11.37
C ASN A 125 -4.59 9.45 10.16
N MET A 126 -4.10 9.94 9.03
CA MET A 126 -4.05 9.21 7.77
C MET A 126 -2.66 9.26 7.13
N ALA A 127 -2.35 8.26 6.32
CA ALA A 127 -1.20 8.24 5.44
C ALA A 127 -1.59 7.67 4.08
N ILE A 128 -0.80 7.97 3.07
CA ILE A 128 -0.96 7.48 1.69
C ILE A 128 0.11 6.43 1.44
N MET A 129 -0.26 5.30 0.84
CA MET A 129 0.66 4.26 0.39
C MET A 129 0.51 4.03 -1.11
N ILE A 130 1.61 4.07 -1.83
CA ILE A 130 1.65 3.92 -3.27
C ILE A 130 2.09 2.49 -3.63
N PRO A 131 1.24 1.69 -4.29
CA PRO A 131 1.60 0.35 -4.73
C PRO A 131 2.43 0.36 -6.01
N MET A 132 3.14 -0.72 -6.29
CA MET A 132 3.83 -1.01 -7.55
C MET A 132 4.91 0.00 -7.96
N ILE A 133 5.52 0.70 -7.02
CA ILE A 133 6.67 1.56 -7.29
C ILE A 133 7.87 0.70 -7.68
N SER A 134 8.51 1.03 -8.80
CA SER A 134 9.70 0.35 -9.32
C SER A 134 10.92 1.26 -9.46
N SER A 135 10.74 2.57 -9.41
CA SER A 135 11.81 3.55 -9.61
C SER A 135 11.63 4.81 -8.77
N LEU A 136 12.71 5.56 -8.62
CA LEU A 136 12.71 6.85 -7.95
C LEU A 136 11.92 7.91 -8.74
N GLU A 137 11.97 7.83 -10.06
CA GLU A 137 11.22 8.71 -10.96
C GLU A 137 9.72 8.58 -10.77
N GLU A 138 9.22 7.35 -10.66
CA GLU A 138 7.79 7.10 -10.37
C GLU A 138 7.38 7.70 -9.03
N LEU A 139 8.20 7.54 -7.98
CA LEU A 139 7.94 8.13 -6.67
C LEU A 139 7.93 9.66 -6.73
N ARG A 140 8.90 10.26 -7.38
CA ARG A 140 8.99 11.72 -7.55
C ARG A 140 7.80 12.27 -8.31
N LYS A 141 7.43 11.63 -9.42
CA LYS A 141 6.25 12.04 -10.20
C LYS A 141 4.95 11.94 -9.40
N THR A 142 4.81 10.88 -8.62
CA THR A 142 3.67 10.72 -7.70
C THR A 142 3.61 11.86 -6.68
N LYS A 143 4.74 12.21 -6.07
CA LYS A 143 4.81 13.32 -5.11
C LYS A 143 4.52 14.68 -5.74
N GLU A 144 4.95 14.92 -6.98
CA GLU A 144 4.56 16.12 -7.74
C GLU A 144 3.05 16.23 -7.86
N ILE A 145 2.37 15.16 -8.29
CA ILE A 145 0.91 15.15 -8.44
C ILE A 145 0.21 15.37 -7.09
N ILE A 146 0.70 14.75 -6.01
CA ILE A 146 0.16 14.98 -4.67
C ILE A 146 0.30 16.46 -4.28
N ASN A 147 1.45 17.08 -4.55
CA ASN A 147 1.66 18.50 -4.28
C ASN A 147 0.75 19.39 -5.11
N GLU A 148 0.52 19.09 -6.38
CA GLU A 148 -0.47 19.81 -7.21
C GLU A 148 -1.87 19.75 -6.58
N VAL A 149 -2.29 18.58 -6.10
CA VAL A 149 -3.59 18.43 -5.43
C VAL A 149 -3.63 19.23 -4.12
N LYS A 150 -2.56 19.26 -3.35
CA LYS A 150 -2.47 20.09 -2.15
C LYS A 150 -2.64 21.58 -2.48
N GLU A 151 -2.00 22.07 -3.54
CA GLU A 151 -2.18 23.45 -4.00
C GLU A 151 -3.65 23.73 -4.40
N GLU A 152 -4.26 22.84 -5.19
CA GLU A 152 -5.69 22.97 -5.57
C GLU A 152 -6.61 23.09 -4.34
N LEU A 153 -6.34 22.31 -3.28
CA LEU A 153 -7.12 22.35 -2.04
C LEU A 153 -6.85 23.63 -1.23
N ARG A 154 -5.62 24.12 -1.18
CA ARG A 154 -5.26 25.39 -0.53
C ARG A 154 -5.96 26.57 -1.21
N GLU A 155 -5.92 26.65 -2.53
CA GLU A 155 -6.61 27.70 -3.31
C GLU A 155 -8.12 27.71 -3.03
N LYS A 156 -8.72 26.53 -2.90
CA LYS A 156 -10.13 26.37 -2.55
C LYS A 156 -10.43 26.51 -1.05
N LYS A 157 -9.42 26.76 -0.23
CA LYS A 157 -9.51 26.85 1.24
C LYS A 157 -10.11 25.60 1.90
N ILE A 158 -9.86 24.43 1.32
CA ILE A 158 -10.30 23.14 1.84
C ILE A 158 -9.25 22.62 2.79
N LYS A 159 -9.65 22.27 4.01
CA LYS A 159 -8.74 21.74 5.05
C LYS A 159 -8.29 20.30 4.73
N PHE A 160 -7.01 20.04 4.98
CA PHE A 160 -6.40 18.73 4.89
C PHE A 160 -5.14 18.70 5.79
N ASP A 161 -4.57 17.50 6.01
CA ASP A 161 -3.29 17.37 6.72
C ASP A 161 -2.13 17.72 5.77
N GLU A 162 -1.52 18.88 5.98
CA GLU A 162 -0.37 19.35 5.21
C GLU A 162 0.83 18.42 5.31
N ASN A 163 0.96 17.70 6.43
CA ASN A 163 2.07 16.82 6.77
C ASN A 163 1.71 15.33 6.59
N ILE A 164 0.67 15.02 5.81
CA ILE A 164 0.28 13.63 5.54
C ILE A 164 1.49 12.84 5.05
N LYS A 165 1.72 11.68 5.67
CA LYS A 165 2.82 10.79 5.30
C LYS A 165 2.54 10.11 3.98
N ILE A 166 3.58 9.98 3.16
CA ILE A 166 3.57 9.27 1.89
C ILE A 166 4.58 8.13 1.98
N GLY A 167 4.08 6.92 1.97
CA GLY A 167 4.88 5.70 1.92
C GLY A 167 4.69 4.94 0.62
N ILE A 168 5.52 3.94 0.43
CA ILE A 168 5.47 3.07 -0.75
C ILE A 168 5.39 1.60 -0.35
N MET A 169 4.78 0.79 -1.22
CA MET A 169 4.83 -0.65 -1.10
C MET A 169 6.08 -1.17 -1.81
N ILE A 170 6.89 -1.93 -1.08
CA ILE A 170 8.05 -2.65 -1.65
C ILE A 170 7.55 -4.03 -2.06
N GLU A 171 7.24 -4.19 -3.32
CA GLU A 171 6.67 -5.43 -3.87
C GLU A 171 7.24 -5.79 -5.24
N ILE A 172 8.02 -4.90 -5.85
CA ILE A 172 8.80 -5.18 -7.06
C ILE A 172 10.26 -5.36 -6.65
N PRO A 173 10.95 -6.40 -7.11
CA PRO A 173 12.36 -6.63 -6.79
C PRO A 173 13.26 -5.43 -7.08
N ALA A 174 13.00 -4.69 -8.14
CA ALA A 174 13.73 -3.46 -8.46
C ALA A 174 13.66 -2.43 -7.32
N ALA A 175 12.48 -2.23 -6.71
CA ALA A 175 12.33 -1.31 -5.57
C ALA A 175 13.09 -1.80 -4.33
N ALA A 176 13.07 -3.11 -4.05
CA ALA A 176 13.82 -3.66 -2.93
C ALA A 176 15.34 -3.47 -3.10
N LEU A 177 15.84 -3.57 -4.33
CA LEU A 177 17.27 -3.37 -4.64
C LEU A 177 17.75 -1.93 -4.44
N ILE A 178 16.89 -0.95 -4.66
CA ILE A 178 17.18 0.49 -4.48
C ILE A 178 16.47 1.09 -3.24
N ALA A 179 16.15 0.24 -2.27
CA ALA A 179 15.36 0.64 -1.11
C ALA A 179 15.99 1.78 -0.30
N ASP A 180 17.32 1.81 -0.18
CA ASP A 180 18.01 2.89 0.52
C ASP A 180 17.90 4.25 -0.19
N GLU A 181 17.78 4.27 -1.51
CA GLU A 181 17.52 5.49 -2.27
C GLU A 181 16.06 5.93 -2.13
N LEU A 182 15.11 5.00 -2.28
CA LEU A 182 13.68 5.28 -2.11
C LEU A 182 13.34 5.75 -0.70
N ALA A 183 13.98 5.19 0.33
CA ALA A 183 13.76 5.54 1.72
C ALA A 183 14.14 6.99 2.08
N LYS A 184 15.00 7.63 1.29
CA LYS A 184 15.34 9.05 1.47
C LYS A 184 14.21 9.99 1.05
N GLU A 185 13.28 9.52 0.24
CA GLU A 185 12.25 10.36 -0.37
C GLU A 185 10.81 9.96 -0.02
N CYS A 186 10.61 9.02 0.90
CA CYS A 186 9.30 8.66 1.42
C CYS A 186 9.33 8.48 2.95
N ASP A 187 8.15 8.34 3.56
CA ASP A 187 8.00 8.38 5.01
C ASP A 187 7.94 7.00 5.66
N PHE A 188 7.63 5.96 4.91
CA PHE A 188 7.58 4.57 5.38
C PHE A 188 7.56 3.58 4.22
N PHE A 189 7.90 2.33 4.52
CA PHE A 189 7.73 1.18 3.63
C PHE A 189 6.69 0.21 4.16
N SER A 190 5.98 -0.42 3.23
CA SER A 190 5.21 -1.63 3.48
C SER A 190 5.63 -2.71 2.50
N ILE A 191 6.15 -3.83 2.99
CA ILE A 191 6.57 -4.93 2.12
C ILE A 191 5.33 -5.71 1.69
N GLY A 192 5.06 -5.74 0.39
CA GLY A 192 3.98 -6.51 -0.23
C GLY A 192 4.48 -7.89 -0.66
N THR A 193 4.42 -8.88 0.22
CA THR A 193 5.03 -10.18 0.00
C THR A 193 4.44 -10.98 -1.14
N ASN A 194 3.14 -10.83 -1.42
CA ASN A 194 2.48 -11.61 -2.47
C ASN A 194 3.08 -11.30 -3.85
N ASP A 195 3.14 -10.04 -4.23
CA ASP A 195 3.73 -9.62 -5.49
C ASP A 195 5.26 -9.76 -5.49
N LEU A 196 5.91 -9.47 -4.36
CA LEU A 196 7.36 -9.63 -4.25
C LEU A 196 7.81 -11.06 -4.53
N ILE A 197 7.11 -12.07 -3.99
CA ILE A 197 7.39 -13.47 -4.26
C ILE A 197 7.16 -13.77 -5.75
N GLN A 198 5.99 -13.40 -6.27
CA GLN A 198 5.61 -13.64 -7.65
C GLN A 198 6.65 -13.12 -8.65
N TYR A 199 7.09 -11.89 -8.48
CA TYR A 199 8.08 -11.27 -9.37
C TYR A 199 9.50 -11.78 -9.16
N THR A 200 9.87 -12.14 -7.92
CA THR A 200 11.21 -12.63 -7.63
C THR A 200 11.45 -14.03 -8.17
N VAL A 201 10.49 -14.94 -8.02
CA VAL A 201 10.63 -16.34 -8.45
C VAL A 201 9.95 -16.61 -9.79
N ALA A 202 9.33 -15.60 -10.43
CA ALA A 202 8.64 -15.69 -11.70
C ALA A 202 7.53 -16.77 -11.70
N VAL A 203 6.77 -16.85 -10.62
CA VAL A 203 5.67 -17.81 -10.45
C VAL A 203 4.38 -17.07 -10.16
N GLU A 204 3.39 -17.26 -11.01
CA GLU A 204 2.05 -16.73 -10.77
C GLU A 204 1.41 -17.44 -9.55
N ARG A 205 1.02 -16.66 -8.54
CA ARG A 205 0.48 -17.17 -7.27
C ARG A 205 -0.78 -18.02 -7.40
N GLY A 206 -1.56 -17.85 -8.47
CA GLY A 206 -2.75 -18.63 -8.78
C GLY A 206 -2.49 -19.94 -9.52
N ASN A 207 -1.27 -20.19 -9.97
CA ASN A 207 -0.93 -21.38 -10.77
C ASN A 207 -0.73 -22.60 -9.87
N LYS A 208 -1.75 -23.46 -9.81
CA LYS A 208 -1.75 -24.66 -8.96
C LYS A 208 -0.68 -25.70 -9.33
N LYS A 209 -0.24 -25.73 -10.59
CA LYS A 209 0.75 -26.72 -11.06
C LYS A 209 2.15 -26.46 -10.54
N ILE A 210 2.49 -25.21 -10.28
CA ILE A 210 3.81 -24.77 -9.84
C ILE A 210 3.75 -24.05 -8.49
N ALA A 211 2.66 -24.19 -7.74
CA ALA A 211 2.43 -23.52 -6.45
C ALA A 211 3.53 -23.81 -5.41
N ASN A 212 4.18 -24.97 -5.51
CA ASN A 212 5.32 -25.34 -4.65
C ASN A 212 6.54 -24.44 -4.84
N LEU A 213 6.66 -23.75 -5.97
CA LEU A 213 7.75 -22.79 -6.23
C LEU A 213 7.44 -21.39 -5.66
N TYR A 214 6.17 -21.11 -5.38
CA TYR A 214 5.72 -19.86 -4.78
C TYR A 214 5.88 -19.95 -3.25
N THR A 215 6.97 -19.41 -2.73
CA THR A 215 7.26 -19.47 -1.29
C THR A 215 8.01 -18.23 -0.81
N HIS A 216 7.57 -17.68 0.33
CA HIS A 216 8.28 -16.60 1.02
C HIS A 216 9.58 -17.08 1.71
N PHE A 217 9.80 -18.37 1.85
CA PHE A 217 11.06 -18.94 2.35
C PHE A 217 12.18 -19.00 1.30
N HIS A 218 11.91 -18.62 0.06
CA HIS A 218 12.95 -18.60 -0.96
C HIS A 218 14.07 -17.62 -0.58
N PRO A 219 15.36 -18.05 -0.60
CA PRO A 219 16.48 -17.22 -0.15
C PRO A 219 16.55 -15.84 -0.83
N ALA A 220 16.20 -15.75 -2.12
CA ALA A 220 16.18 -14.49 -2.84
C ALA A 220 15.10 -13.53 -2.30
N VAL A 221 13.92 -14.06 -1.96
CA VAL A 221 12.82 -13.28 -1.35
C VAL A 221 13.24 -12.75 0.02
N ILE A 222 13.83 -13.60 0.87
CA ILE A 222 14.33 -13.21 2.20
C ILE A 222 15.40 -12.13 2.09
N ARG A 223 16.32 -12.23 1.13
CA ARG A 223 17.36 -11.23 0.89
C ARG A 223 16.77 -9.88 0.44
N LEU A 224 15.75 -9.89 -0.39
CA LEU A 224 15.06 -8.66 -0.82
C LEU A 224 14.29 -8.02 0.34
N ILE A 225 13.61 -8.81 1.17
CA ILE A 225 12.95 -8.35 2.40
C ILE A 225 13.98 -7.68 3.32
N LYS A 226 15.10 -8.37 3.60
CA LYS A 226 16.18 -7.82 4.40
C LYS A 226 16.69 -6.49 3.85
N LYS A 227 16.93 -6.42 2.56
CA LYS A 227 17.41 -5.19 1.90
C LYS A 227 16.43 -4.02 2.04
N ALA A 228 15.12 -4.29 1.94
CA ALA A 228 14.10 -3.28 2.18
C ALA A 228 14.11 -2.78 3.63
N ILE A 229 14.19 -3.68 4.60
CA ILE A 229 14.27 -3.34 6.04
C ILE A 229 15.53 -2.51 6.33
N GLU A 230 16.68 -2.95 5.87
CA GLU A 230 17.96 -2.24 6.06
C GLU A 230 17.94 -0.84 5.42
N GLY A 231 17.37 -0.70 4.22
CA GLY A 231 17.22 0.58 3.54
C GLY A 231 16.34 1.55 4.30
N ALA A 232 15.23 1.06 4.85
CA ALA A 232 14.34 1.84 5.70
C ALA A 232 15.03 2.29 7.00
N HIS A 233 15.64 1.34 7.73
CA HIS A 233 16.27 1.63 9.02
C HIS A 233 17.46 2.59 8.89
N LYS A 234 18.28 2.43 7.85
CA LYS A 234 19.38 3.35 7.54
C LYS A 234 18.91 4.80 7.36
N ASN A 235 17.70 5.01 6.88
CA ASN A 235 17.09 6.31 6.66
C ASN A 235 16.05 6.69 7.73
N HIS A 236 15.99 5.95 8.85
CA HIS A 236 15.13 6.23 9.99
C HIS A 236 13.63 6.26 9.66
N ILE A 237 13.18 5.46 8.68
CA ILE A 237 11.77 5.30 8.37
C ILE A 237 11.26 3.93 8.81
N LEU A 238 9.96 3.85 9.08
CA LEU A 238 9.29 2.62 9.48
C LEU A 238 9.18 1.67 8.28
N CYS A 239 9.44 0.38 8.52
CA CYS A 239 9.19 -0.69 7.56
C CYS A 239 8.21 -1.69 8.17
N GLY A 240 7.02 -1.76 7.60
CA GLY A 240 6.03 -2.77 7.94
C GLY A 240 5.89 -3.81 6.85
N MET A 241 5.05 -4.79 7.08
CA MET A 241 4.75 -5.83 6.11
C MET A 241 3.25 -6.07 6.03
N CYS A 242 2.77 -6.23 4.81
CA CYS A 242 1.43 -6.73 4.49
C CYS A 242 1.56 -7.93 3.55
N GLY A 243 0.46 -8.65 3.34
CA GLY A 243 0.44 -9.89 2.58
C GLY A 243 0.39 -11.12 3.48
N GLU A 244 0.25 -12.27 2.88
CA GLU A 244 -0.02 -13.53 3.60
C GLU A 244 1.16 -13.98 4.46
N ALA A 245 2.39 -13.72 4.02
CA ALA A 245 3.60 -14.07 4.77
C ALA A 245 3.68 -13.40 6.15
N ALA A 246 3.12 -12.21 6.31
CA ALA A 246 3.06 -11.50 7.59
C ALA A 246 2.22 -12.23 8.66
N GLY A 247 1.30 -13.09 8.24
CA GLY A 247 0.46 -13.91 9.12
C GLY A 247 0.98 -15.34 9.32
N ASP A 248 2.05 -15.72 8.68
CA ASP A 248 2.64 -17.06 8.83
C ASP A 248 3.45 -17.16 10.12
N ALA A 249 2.92 -17.93 11.09
CA ALA A 249 3.55 -18.11 12.39
C ALA A 249 4.98 -18.70 12.31
N THR A 250 5.29 -19.45 11.25
CA THR A 250 6.64 -20.03 11.04
C THR A 250 7.62 -19.02 10.45
N PHE A 251 7.12 -17.98 9.78
CA PHE A 251 7.93 -16.93 9.17
C PHE A 251 8.16 -15.72 10.10
N ILE A 252 7.25 -15.47 11.03
CA ILE A 252 7.34 -14.34 11.98
C ILE A 252 8.67 -14.29 12.75
N PRO A 253 9.22 -15.41 13.30
CA PRO A 253 10.51 -15.36 13.99
C PRO A 253 11.65 -14.87 13.09
N LEU A 254 11.64 -15.24 11.80
CA LEU A 254 12.62 -14.77 10.84
C LEU A 254 12.48 -13.26 10.59
N LEU A 255 11.25 -12.78 10.45
CA LEU A 255 10.98 -11.35 10.25
C LEU A 255 11.45 -10.51 11.45
N ILE A 256 11.22 -10.98 12.66
CA ILE A 256 11.71 -10.33 13.89
C ILE A 256 13.25 -10.29 13.89
N GLY A 257 13.90 -11.37 13.47
CA GLY A 257 15.36 -11.43 13.39
C GLY A 257 15.96 -10.55 12.28
N LEU A 258 15.18 -10.15 11.32
CA LEU A 258 15.59 -9.21 10.25
C LEU A 258 15.43 -7.73 10.65
N GLY A 259 14.75 -7.46 11.77
CA GLY A 259 14.46 -6.11 12.28
C GLY A 259 13.07 -5.63 11.94
#